data_223f796f4dff248b587fb102256ed723
#
_entry.id   223f796f4dff248b587fb102256ed723
#
_cell.length_a   1.000
_cell.length_b   1.000
_cell.length_c   1.000
_cell.angle_alpha   90.00
_cell.angle_beta   90.00
_cell.angle_gamma   90.00
#
_symmetry.space_group_name_H-M   'P 1'
#
loop_
_entity.id
_entity.type
_entity.pdbx_description
1 polymer ?
#
loop_
_entity_poly.entity_id
_entity_poly.type
_entity_poly.pdbx_seq_one_letter_code
_entity_poly.pdbx_strand_id
1 'polypeptide(L)'
;MPSGAILMETVWICSAAMARKASTMLALGTPLPAFRLAKVNGDKVNGVQVKADTFASTDFEQKPILLMVLCAHCPFVKHIEPEITRLETDFASQVQFVGLSSNSLITHPQDGPAQLAEQAQRHGWAFPYLLDDQQVLAKSLQAACTPEFYLFSQDSKDSSPTLQYRGQLDSSRPGNNQPLDGSDLRAALNAVLTGTSVSQKQVASVGCNVKWNPGQEPEWFG
;
A
#
# COMPACT_ATOMS: atom_id res chain seq x y z
N MET A 1 -47.64 -0.82 -39.52
CA MET A 1 -46.30 -1.41 -39.33
C MET A 1 -45.36 -0.32 -38.80
N PRO A 2 -45.09 -0.21 -37.50
CA PRO A 2 -44.06 0.73 -37.02
C PRO A 2 -42.72 0.03 -36.96
N SER A 3 -41.73 0.66 -37.60
CA SER A 3 -40.34 0.29 -37.63
C SER A 3 -39.72 0.50 -36.22
N GLY A 4 -39.26 -0.56 -35.61
CA GLY A 4 -38.52 -0.49 -34.36
C GLY A 4 -37.08 -0.04 -34.60
N ALA A 5 -36.74 1.16 -34.10
CA ALA A 5 -35.36 1.61 -34.02
C ALA A 5 -34.69 0.94 -32.79
N ILE A 6 -33.75 0.05 -33.05
CA ILE A 6 -32.86 -0.51 -32.03
C ILE A 6 -31.84 0.57 -31.68
N LEU A 7 -31.97 1.15 -30.49
CA LEU A 7 -30.95 1.98 -29.88
C LEU A 7 -29.77 1.07 -29.49
N MET A 8 -28.69 1.11 -30.26
CA MET A 8 -27.40 0.58 -29.83
C MET A 8 -26.83 1.51 -28.76
N GLU A 9 -26.92 1.08 -27.49
CA GLU A 9 -26.12 1.67 -26.42
C GLU A 9 -24.64 1.40 -26.71
N THR A 10 -23.95 2.44 -27.10
CA THR A 10 -22.50 2.43 -27.28
C THR A 10 -21.88 2.40 -25.87
N VAL A 11 -21.54 1.19 -25.40
CA VAL A 11 -20.73 1.03 -24.21
C VAL A 11 -19.36 1.63 -24.51
N TRP A 12 -19.11 2.83 -23.99
CA TRP A 12 -17.78 3.42 -23.95
C TRP A 12 -16.92 2.60 -23.02
N ILE A 13 -16.21 1.60 -23.56
CA ILE A 13 -15.09 0.96 -22.88
C ILE A 13 -13.99 2.01 -22.85
N CYS A 14 -13.92 2.75 -21.74
CA CYS A 14 -12.78 3.62 -21.43
C CYS A 14 -11.56 2.73 -21.17
N SER A 15 -10.91 2.30 -22.25
CA SER A 15 -9.58 1.69 -22.22
C SER A 15 -8.56 2.82 -22.01
N ALA A 16 -8.59 3.48 -20.86
CA ALA A 16 -7.42 4.16 -20.39
C ALA A 16 -6.40 3.05 -20.06
N ALA A 17 -5.40 2.88 -20.92
CA ALA A 17 -4.27 2.03 -20.64
C ALA A 17 -3.74 2.46 -19.28
N MET A 18 -3.97 1.63 -18.25
CA MET A 18 -3.50 1.93 -16.90
C MET A 18 -1.98 2.00 -16.96
N ALA A 19 -1.43 3.21 -16.78
CA ALA A 19 -0.01 3.41 -16.80
C ALA A 19 0.62 2.56 -15.69
N ARG A 20 1.31 1.49 -16.10
CA ARG A 20 2.09 0.65 -15.19
C ARG A 20 3.36 1.41 -14.83
N LYS A 21 3.63 1.51 -13.55
CA LYS A 21 4.85 2.13 -13.03
C LYS A 21 5.61 1.12 -12.18
N ALA A 22 6.93 1.13 -12.30
CA ALA A 22 7.80 0.38 -11.41
C ALA A 22 8.21 1.25 -10.22
N SER A 23 8.50 0.60 -9.08
CA SER A 23 9.09 1.23 -7.90
C SER A 23 10.39 1.97 -8.25
N THR A 24 10.63 3.11 -7.59
CA THR A 24 11.90 3.86 -7.66
C THR A 24 13.06 3.11 -7.00
N MET A 25 12.74 2.12 -6.16
CA MET A 25 13.71 1.34 -5.38
C MET A 25 14.53 2.23 -4.42
N LEU A 26 13.84 2.91 -3.50
CA LEU A 26 14.44 3.72 -2.43
C LEU A 26 15.69 3.04 -1.84
N ALA A 27 16.75 3.78 -1.55
CA ALA A 27 18.03 3.21 -1.09
C ALA A 27 17.84 2.41 0.22
N LEU A 28 18.38 1.19 0.28
CA LEU A 28 18.44 0.41 1.52
C LEU A 28 19.23 1.16 2.59
N GLY A 29 18.85 0.98 3.85
CA GLY A 29 19.42 1.73 4.97
C GLY A 29 18.81 3.13 5.16
N THR A 30 17.90 3.59 4.28
CA THR A 30 17.16 4.83 4.49
C THR A 30 16.41 4.76 5.83
N PRO A 31 16.54 5.76 6.73
CA PRO A 31 15.78 5.80 7.97
C PRO A 31 14.28 5.87 7.72
N LEU A 32 13.47 5.30 8.63
CA LEU A 32 12.02 5.44 8.60
C LEU A 32 11.65 6.93 8.66
N PRO A 33 10.90 7.47 7.68
CA PRO A 33 10.43 8.84 7.73
C PRO A 33 9.53 9.08 8.96
N ALA A 34 9.64 10.26 9.56
CA ALA A 34 8.69 10.69 10.59
C ALA A 34 7.32 11.00 9.96
N PHE A 35 6.26 10.47 10.55
CA PHE A 35 4.89 10.77 10.13
C PHE A 35 3.91 10.73 11.30
N ARG A 36 2.77 11.38 11.14
CA ARG A 36 1.55 11.25 11.95
C ARG A 36 0.36 11.47 11.03
N LEU A 37 -0.41 10.42 10.78
CA LEU A 37 -1.51 10.42 9.80
C LEU A 37 -2.80 9.89 10.44
N ALA A 38 -3.93 10.29 9.87
CA ALA A 38 -5.25 9.82 10.29
C ALA A 38 -5.46 8.36 9.87
N LYS A 39 -5.98 7.53 10.78
CA LYS A 39 -6.47 6.18 10.48
C LYS A 39 -7.86 6.27 9.83
N VAL A 40 -8.09 5.52 8.77
CA VAL A 40 -9.41 5.42 8.12
C VAL A 40 -10.25 4.27 8.69
N ASN A 41 -9.62 3.28 9.31
CA ASN A 41 -10.25 2.09 9.92
C ASN A 41 -10.22 2.12 11.46
N GLY A 42 -10.25 3.32 12.06
CA GLY A 42 -10.33 3.49 13.50
C GLY A 42 -11.67 3.06 14.10
N ASP A 43 -11.71 2.95 15.44
CA ASP A 43 -12.89 2.48 16.17
C ASP A 43 -14.12 3.34 15.89
N LYS A 44 -15.20 2.68 15.49
CA LYS A 44 -16.53 3.29 15.36
C LYS A 44 -17.39 2.82 16.52
N VAL A 45 -17.94 3.76 17.30
CA VAL A 45 -19.00 3.46 18.27
C VAL A 45 -20.33 3.88 17.64
N ASN A 46 -21.26 2.94 17.49
CA ASN A 46 -22.59 3.13 16.87
C ASN A 46 -22.54 3.75 15.46
N GLY A 47 -21.50 3.40 14.65
CA GLY A 47 -21.36 3.92 13.29
C GLY A 47 -20.77 5.33 13.19
N VAL A 48 -20.52 6.01 14.30
CA VAL A 48 -19.88 7.32 14.35
C VAL A 48 -18.42 7.17 14.72
N GLN A 49 -17.51 7.78 13.95
CA GLN A 49 -16.09 7.82 14.27
C GLN A 49 -15.88 8.68 15.53
N VAL A 50 -15.48 8.07 16.63
CA VAL A 50 -15.50 8.69 17.97
C VAL A 50 -14.31 9.62 18.20
N LYS A 51 -13.25 9.53 17.42
CA LYS A 51 -12.08 10.42 17.47
C LYS A 51 -11.32 10.34 16.14
N ALA A 52 -10.72 11.45 15.71
CA ALA A 52 -9.69 11.39 14.67
C ALA A 52 -8.50 10.60 15.22
N ASP A 53 -8.57 9.27 15.07
CA ASP A 53 -7.53 8.38 15.55
C ASP A 53 -6.35 8.50 14.57
N THR A 54 -5.19 8.88 15.11
CA THR A 54 -3.96 9.03 14.33
C THR A 54 -2.99 7.92 14.68
N PHE A 55 -2.09 7.63 13.76
CA PHE A 55 -0.98 6.72 13.96
C PHE A 55 0.32 7.40 13.52
N ALA A 56 1.37 7.28 14.31
CA ALA A 56 2.63 7.95 14.07
C ALA A 56 3.80 6.99 14.02
N SER A 57 4.90 7.45 13.42
CA SER A 57 6.16 6.71 13.37
C SER A 57 6.80 6.45 14.73
N THR A 58 6.26 7.02 15.80
CA THR A 58 6.67 6.80 17.18
C THR A 58 5.81 5.80 17.95
N ASP A 59 4.73 5.31 17.35
CA ASP A 59 3.75 4.44 18.02
C ASP A 59 4.10 2.94 17.85
N PHE A 60 5.30 2.63 17.35
CA PHE A 60 5.78 1.25 17.18
C PHE A 60 6.39 0.69 18.45
N GLU A 61 5.97 -0.51 18.82
CA GLU A 61 6.49 -1.26 19.96
C GLU A 61 7.80 -2.02 19.62
N GLN A 62 8.81 -1.34 19.08
CA GLN A 62 10.12 -1.95 18.72
C GLN A 62 10.03 -3.19 17.81
N LYS A 63 8.93 -3.36 17.10
CA LYS A 63 8.75 -4.41 16.08
C LYS A 63 9.26 -3.90 14.73
N PRO A 64 9.67 -4.79 13.83
CA PRO A 64 9.81 -4.44 12.43
C PRO A 64 8.51 -3.85 11.88
N ILE A 65 8.61 -2.91 10.94
CA ILE A 65 7.48 -2.17 10.41
C ILE A 65 7.35 -2.45 8.93
N LEU A 66 6.21 -2.95 8.49
CA LEU A 66 5.87 -3.10 7.10
C LEU A 66 4.91 -1.98 6.68
N LEU A 67 5.41 -1.00 5.93
CA LEU A 67 4.59 -0.01 5.24
C LEU A 67 4.18 -0.53 3.87
N MET A 68 2.88 -0.48 3.58
CA MET A 68 2.29 -0.94 2.33
C MET A 68 1.55 0.21 1.67
N VAL A 69 2.01 0.68 0.52
CA VAL A 69 1.31 1.72 -0.27
C VAL A 69 0.20 1.05 -1.07
N LEU A 70 -1.02 1.31 -0.68
CA LEU A 70 -2.23 0.65 -1.18
C LEU A 70 -3.26 1.67 -1.64
N CYS A 71 -4.32 1.22 -2.30
CA CYS A 71 -5.51 2.01 -2.58
C CYS A 71 -6.72 1.10 -2.85
N ALA A 72 -7.93 1.63 -2.82
CA ALA A 72 -9.14 0.83 -2.94
C ALA A 72 -9.49 0.44 -4.39
N HIS A 73 -9.08 1.24 -5.40
CA HIS A 73 -9.54 1.03 -6.77
C HIS A 73 -8.57 0.23 -7.66
N CYS A 74 -7.26 0.18 -7.32
CA CYS A 74 -6.21 -0.40 -8.18
C CYS A 74 -6.38 -1.92 -8.36
N PRO A 75 -6.46 -2.45 -9.59
CA PRO A 75 -6.57 -3.89 -9.82
C PRO A 75 -5.36 -4.69 -9.33
N PHE A 76 -4.17 -4.09 -9.30
CA PHE A 76 -2.98 -4.74 -8.75
C PHE A 76 -3.08 -4.89 -7.23
N VAL A 77 -3.68 -3.91 -6.52
CA VAL A 77 -3.97 -4.04 -5.09
C VAL A 77 -5.04 -5.10 -4.87
N LYS A 78 -6.18 -5.02 -5.59
CA LYS A 78 -7.27 -6.00 -5.49
C LYS A 78 -6.79 -7.44 -5.73
N HIS A 79 -5.85 -7.63 -6.64
CA HIS A 79 -5.27 -8.94 -6.93
C HIS A 79 -4.58 -9.56 -5.72
N ILE A 80 -3.90 -8.74 -4.90
CA ILE A 80 -3.09 -9.22 -3.78
C ILE A 80 -3.77 -9.12 -2.40
N GLU A 81 -4.97 -8.56 -2.31
CA GLU A 81 -5.72 -8.42 -1.04
C GLU A 81 -5.79 -9.72 -0.22
N PRO A 82 -6.05 -10.90 -0.83
CA PRO A 82 -6.06 -12.16 -0.07
C PRO A 82 -4.70 -12.50 0.55
N GLU A 83 -3.59 -12.17 -0.12
CA GLU A 83 -2.25 -12.43 0.42
C GLU A 83 -1.88 -11.45 1.52
N ILE A 84 -2.30 -10.18 1.43
CA ILE A 84 -2.14 -9.22 2.54
C ILE A 84 -2.81 -9.75 3.81
N THR A 85 -4.02 -10.29 3.70
CA THR A 85 -4.73 -10.90 4.83
C THR A 85 -3.98 -12.09 5.40
N ARG A 86 -3.42 -12.97 4.55
CA ARG A 86 -2.60 -14.10 5.01
C ARG A 86 -1.32 -13.63 5.71
N LEU A 87 -0.64 -12.63 5.15
CA LEU A 87 0.57 -12.05 5.74
C LEU A 87 0.28 -11.44 7.12
N GLU A 88 -0.81 -10.68 7.26
CA GLU A 88 -1.22 -10.12 8.54
C GLU A 88 -1.48 -11.24 9.55
N THR A 89 -2.22 -12.28 9.17
CA THR A 89 -2.50 -13.44 10.03
C THR A 89 -1.21 -14.12 10.50
N ASP A 90 -0.24 -14.29 9.61
CA ASP A 90 0.99 -15.03 9.91
C ASP A 90 2.00 -14.20 10.72
N PHE A 91 2.05 -12.88 10.54
CA PHE A 91 3.16 -12.06 11.04
C PHE A 91 2.77 -10.92 11.99
N ALA A 92 1.49 -10.54 12.14
CA ALA A 92 1.10 -9.35 12.93
C ALA A 92 1.49 -9.42 14.42
N SER A 93 1.69 -10.63 14.98
CA SER A 93 2.19 -10.78 16.34
C SER A 93 3.63 -10.27 16.50
N GLN A 94 4.44 -10.27 15.43
CA GLN A 94 5.87 -9.96 15.46
C GLN A 94 6.23 -8.73 14.59
N VAL A 95 5.38 -8.32 13.68
CA VAL A 95 5.60 -7.21 12.72
C VAL A 95 4.45 -6.22 12.83
N GLN A 96 4.74 -4.93 12.85
CA GLN A 96 3.75 -3.88 12.74
C GLN A 96 3.41 -3.65 11.27
N PHE A 97 2.21 -4.02 10.86
CA PHE A 97 1.67 -3.72 9.54
C PHE A 97 1.06 -2.33 9.54
N VAL A 98 1.24 -1.58 8.44
CA VAL A 98 0.64 -0.26 8.22
C VAL A 98 0.27 -0.14 6.74
N GLY A 99 -1.00 0.08 6.46
CA GLY A 99 -1.47 0.46 5.12
C GLY A 99 -1.37 1.98 4.96
N LEU A 100 -1.00 2.44 3.77
CA LEU A 100 -0.87 3.86 3.41
C LEU A 100 -1.58 4.10 2.09
N SER A 101 -2.57 4.98 2.06
CA SER A 101 -3.18 5.46 0.82
C SER A 101 -2.81 6.92 0.60
N SER A 102 -2.19 7.21 -0.54
CA SER A 102 -1.68 8.54 -0.91
C SER A 102 -2.22 9.01 -2.26
N ASN A 103 -3.26 8.38 -2.79
CA ASN A 103 -3.87 8.83 -4.03
C ASN A 103 -4.64 10.14 -3.82
N SER A 104 -4.51 11.06 -4.77
CA SER A 104 -5.23 12.33 -4.78
C SER A 104 -6.73 12.12 -4.71
N LEU A 105 -7.38 12.66 -3.70
CA LEU A 105 -8.83 12.65 -3.56
C LEU A 105 -9.52 13.63 -4.53
N ILE A 106 -8.77 14.57 -5.10
CA ILE A 106 -9.26 15.52 -6.11
C ILE A 106 -9.56 14.77 -7.42
N THR A 107 -8.64 13.90 -7.85
CA THR A 107 -8.74 13.17 -9.12
C THR A 107 -9.31 11.76 -8.96
N HIS A 108 -9.16 11.17 -7.78
CA HIS A 108 -9.56 9.78 -7.48
C HIS A 108 -10.31 9.69 -6.14
N PRO A 109 -11.51 10.31 -6.03
CA PRO A 109 -12.32 10.30 -4.80
C PRO A 109 -12.73 8.90 -4.34
N GLN A 110 -12.66 7.89 -5.23
CA GLN A 110 -12.89 6.47 -4.91
C GLN A 110 -11.81 5.84 -4.03
N ASP A 111 -10.72 6.55 -3.73
CA ASP A 111 -9.73 6.16 -2.73
C ASP A 111 -9.88 6.97 -1.42
N GLY A 112 -11.06 7.53 -1.21
CA GLY A 112 -11.37 8.27 0.00
C GLY A 112 -11.51 7.39 1.25
N PRO A 113 -11.60 8.04 2.44
CA PRO A 113 -11.61 7.33 3.73
C PRO A 113 -12.70 6.26 3.85
N ALA A 114 -13.88 6.49 3.28
CA ALA A 114 -14.99 5.54 3.35
C ALA A 114 -14.68 4.25 2.58
N GLN A 115 -14.14 4.36 1.37
CA GLN A 115 -13.79 3.23 0.51
C GLN A 115 -12.61 2.43 1.06
N LEU A 116 -11.62 3.12 1.64
CA LEU A 116 -10.48 2.46 2.31
C LEU A 116 -10.94 1.72 3.58
N ALA A 117 -11.82 2.32 4.38
CA ALA A 117 -12.39 1.67 5.55
C ALA A 117 -13.24 0.44 5.16
N GLU A 118 -14.02 0.54 4.09
CA GLU A 118 -14.79 -0.59 3.54
C GLU A 118 -13.88 -1.71 3.05
N GLN A 119 -12.77 -1.38 2.36
CA GLN A 119 -11.76 -2.34 1.93
C GLN A 119 -11.17 -3.08 3.13
N ALA A 120 -10.71 -2.35 4.16
CA ALA A 120 -10.17 -2.95 5.38
C ALA A 120 -11.19 -3.86 6.08
N GLN A 121 -12.45 -3.42 6.20
CA GLN A 121 -13.53 -4.22 6.80
C GLN A 121 -13.82 -5.50 6.01
N ARG A 122 -13.87 -5.42 4.67
CA ARG A 122 -14.13 -6.56 3.78
C ARG A 122 -13.09 -7.67 3.94
N HIS A 123 -11.84 -7.29 4.14
CA HIS A 123 -10.71 -8.21 4.27
C HIS A 123 -10.34 -8.55 5.72
N GLY A 124 -11.01 -7.93 6.70
CA GLY A 124 -10.75 -8.13 8.12
C GLY A 124 -9.40 -7.57 8.57
N TRP A 125 -8.84 -6.58 7.86
CA TRP A 125 -7.55 -5.97 8.20
C TRP A 125 -7.64 -5.17 9.49
N ALA A 126 -6.83 -5.55 10.48
CA ALA A 126 -6.75 -4.90 11.79
C ALA A 126 -5.61 -3.86 11.87
N PHE A 127 -4.65 -3.89 10.94
CA PHE A 127 -3.56 -2.94 10.91
C PHE A 127 -4.05 -1.50 10.68
N PRO A 128 -3.35 -0.47 11.21
CA PRO A 128 -3.65 0.93 10.90
C PRO A 128 -3.60 1.18 9.39
N TYR A 129 -4.71 1.61 8.80
CA TYR A 129 -4.78 2.04 7.42
C TYR A 129 -4.86 3.56 7.38
N LEU A 130 -3.83 4.19 6.83
CA LEU A 130 -3.57 5.62 6.95
C LEU A 130 -3.91 6.35 5.66
N LEU A 131 -4.41 7.58 5.79
CA LEU A 131 -4.61 8.51 4.68
C LEU A 131 -3.51 9.57 4.68
N ASP A 132 -2.73 9.62 3.62
CA ASP A 132 -1.67 10.61 3.35
C ASP A 132 -2.13 11.55 2.23
N ASP A 133 -3.17 12.33 2.50
CA ASP A 133 -3.83 13.24 1.54
C ASP A 133 -2.91 14.34 1.02
N GLN A 134 -1.93 14.75 1.83
CA GLN A 134 -0.88 15.71 1.46
C GLN A 134 0.30 15.06 0.74
N GLN A 135 0.33 13.73 0.65
CA GLN A 135 1.34 12.94 -0.07
C GLN A 135 2.79 13.13 0.43
N VAL A 136 2.94 13.56 1.68
CA VAL A 136 4.25 13.84 2.28
C VAL A 136 5.00 12.55 2.55
N LEU A 137 4.33 11.55 3.12
CA LEU A 137 4.95 10.26 3.42
C LEU A 137 5.26 9.50 2.13
N ALA A 138 4.34 9.49 1.16
CA ALA A 138 4.58 8.87 -0.14
C ALA A 138 5.79 9.49 -0.87
N LYS A 139 5.96 10.81 -0.80
CA LYS A 139 7.13 11.50 -1.35
C LYS A 139 8.41 11.12 -0.62
N SER A 140 8.38 11.05 0.72
CA SER A 140 9.55 10.64 1.52
C SER A 140 9.98 9.19 1.24
N LEU A 141 9.03 8.31 0.94
CA LEU A 141 9.28 6.93 0.52
C LEU A 141 9.67 6.82 -0.96
N GLN A 142 9.62 7.91 -1.72
CA GLN A 142 9.73 7.92 -3.18
C GLN A 142 8.78 6.90 -3.83
N ALA A 143 7.58 6.73 -3.26
CA ALA A 143 6.60 5.78 -3.76
C ALA A 143 6.20 6.13 -5.19
N ALA A 144 6.14 5.12 -6.06
CA ALA A 144 5.83 5.31 -7.47
C ALA A 144 4.53 4.61 -7.90
N CYS A 145 4.18 3.52 -7.23
CA CYS A 145 3.05 2.68 -7.63
C CYS A 145 2.27 2.11 -6.45
N THR A 146 1.12 1.52 -6.74
CA THR A 146 0.34 0.69 -5.82
C THR A 146 0.10 -0.68 -6.45
N PRO A 147 0.35 -1.81 -5.73
CA PRO A 147 0.93 -1.87 -4.38
C PRO A 147 2.45 -1.65 -4.39
N GLU A 148 3.00 -1.15 -3.28
CA GLU A 148 4.44 -1.04 -3.05
C GLU A 148 4.74 -1.32 -1.57
N PHE A 149 5.86 -1.99 -1.25
CA PHE A 149 6.17 -2.49 0.08
C PHE A 149 7.52 -1.99 0.58
N TYR A 150 7.57 -1.62 1.87
CA TYR A 150 8.77 -1.14 2.56
C TYR A 150 8.83 -1.77 3.95
N LEU A 151 9.86 -2.59 4.20
CA LEU A 151 10.10 -3.20 5.49
C LEU A 151 11.27 -2.52 6.19
N PHE A 152 10.98 -1.92 7.33
CA PHE A 152 11.96 -1.27 8.19
C PHE A 152 12.20 -2.14 9.44
N SER A 153 13.45 -2.22 9.88
CA SER A 153 13.79 -2.81 11.15
C SER A 153 14.93 -2.07 11.85
N GLN A 154 15.07 -2.32 13.13
CA GLN A 154 16.14 -1.79 13.96
C GLN A 154 17.21 -2.87 14.18
N ASP A 155 18.49 -2.48 14.13
CA ASP A 155 19.61 -3.38 14.49
C ASP A 155 19.77 -3.50 16.01
N SER A 156 19.29 -2.50 16.75
CA SER A 156 19.29 -2.46 18.22
C SER A 156 18.11 -1.61 18.71
N LYS A 157 17.76 -1.76 20.00
CA LYS A 157 16.65 -1.02 20.62
C LYS A 157 16.82 0.51 20.60
N ASP A 158 18.06 0.98 20.53
CA ASP A 158 18.39 2.41 20.59
C ASP A 158 18.62 3.01 19.19
N SER A 159 18.55 2.20 18.12
CA SER A 159 18.69 2.67 16.74
C SER A 159 17.34 3.04 16.11
N SER A 160 17.34 4.01 15.21
CA SER A 160 16.16 4.28 14.38
C SER A 160 15.96 3.14 13.36
N PRO A 161 14.71 2.75 13.06
CA PRO A 161 14.45 1.74 12.04
C PRO A 161 14.97 2.18 10.67
N THR A 162 15.64 1.28 9.96
CA THR A 162 16.16 1.49 8.61
C THR A 162 15.57 0.51 7.62
N LEU A 163 15.51 0.91 6.35
CA LEU A 163 14.91 0.15 5.27
C LEU A 163 15.75 -1.10 4.96
N GLN A 164 15.16 -2.27 5.17
CA GLN A 164 15.77 -3.57 4.90
C GLN A 164 15.27 -4.21 3.60
N TYR A 165 14.01 -3.93 3.25
CA TYR A 165 13.38 -4.43 2.03
C TYR A 165 12.48 -3.37 1.42
N ARG A 166 12.56 -3.25 0.10
CA ARG A 166 11.59 -2.54 -0.75
C ARG A 166 11.41 -3.31 -2.05
N GLY A 167 10.18 -3.37 -2.53
CA GLY A 167 9.93 -4.11 -3.77
C GLY A 167 8.59 -4.82 -3.79
N GLN A 168 8.51 -5.85 -4.61
CA GLN A 168 7.27 -6.59 -4.88
C GLN A 168 6.88 -7.53 -3.73
N LEU A 169 5.59 -7.89 -3.69
CA LEU A 169 5.08 -8.97 -2.82
C LEU A 169 5.65 -10.33 -3.26
N ASP A 170 5.48 -10.62 -4.53
CA ASP A 170 5.93 -11.79 -5.28
C ASP A 170 5.88 -11.47 -6.79
N SER A 171 6.05 -12.46 -7.65
CA SER A 171 5.98 -12.30 -9.09
C SER A 171 4.55 -12.31 -9.66
N SER A 172 3.52 -12.51 -8.83
CA SER A 172 2.12 -12.55 -9.26
C SER A 172 1.61 -11.17 -9.69
N ARG A 173 0.91 -11.13 -10.81
CA ARG A 173 0.24 -9.93 -11.34
C ARG A 173 -1.10 -10.33 -11.96
N PRO A 174 -2.07 -9.40 -12.03
CA PRO A 174 -3.30 -9.69 -12.72
C PRO A 174 -3.05 -10.29 -14.13
N GLY A 175 -3.52 -11.51 -14.35
CA GLY A 175 -3.46 -12.19 -15.63
C GLY A 175 -2.13 -12.85 -16.02
N ASN A 176 -1.13 -12.92 -15.14
CA ASN A 176 0.16 -13.57 -15.48
C ASN A 176 0.25 -15.03 -15.02
N ASN A 177 -0.77 -15.58 -14.36
CA ASN A 177 -0.85 -16.97 -13.88
C ASN A 177 0.32 -17.41 -12.97
N GLN A 178 1.03 -16.47 -12.34
CA GLN A 178 2.03 -16.78 -11.32
C GLN A 178 1.35 -16.99 -9.97
N PRO A 179 1.89 -17.85 -9.09
CA PRO A 179 1.38 -18.04 -7.75
C PRO A 179 1.33 -16.73 -6.97
N LEU A 180 0.22 -16.51 -6.25
CA LEU A 180 0.07 -15.42 -5.29
C LEU A 180 0.38 -16.00 -3.90
N ASP A 181 1.66 -15.95 -3.52
CA ASP A 181 2.20 -16.59 -2.31
C ASP A 181 3.03 -15.66 -1.41
N GLY A 182 3.25 -14.41 -1.84
CA GLY A 182 4.02 -13.43 -1.09
C GLY A 182 5.50 -13.78 -0.93
N SER A 183 6.05 -14.67 -1.76
CA SER A 183 7.36 -15.32 -1.55
C SER A 183 8.50 -14.34 -1.28
N ASP A 184 8.60 -13.23 -2.03
CA ASP A 184 9.70 -12.27 -1.86
C ASP A 184 9.58 -11.51 -0.54
N LEU A 185 8.38 -11.01 -0.21
CA LEU A 185 8.13 -10.28 1.02
C LEU A 185 8.22 -11.21 2.25
N ARG A 186 7.69 -12.44 2.16
CA ARG A 186 7.79 -13.45 3.22
C ARG A 186 9.25 -13.80 3.52
N ALA A 187 10.09 -13.94 2.50
CA ALA A 187 11.52 -14.18 2.69
C ALA A 187 12.19 -13.02 3.43
N ALA A 188 11.86 -11.78 3.09
CA ALA A 188 12.38 -10.59 3.79
C ALA A 188 11.90 -10.50 5.25
N LEU A 189 10.61 -10.75 5.50
CA LEU A 189 10.04 -10.77 6.85
C LEU A 189 10.73 -11.83 7.72
N ASN A 190 10.86 -13.05 7.22
CA ASN A 190 11.54 -14.13 7.95
C ASN A 190 13.00 -13.80 8.23
N ALA A 191 13.74 -13.21 7.27
CA ALA A 191 15.13 -12.82 7.46
C ALA A 191 15.27 -11.81 8.60
N VAL A 192 14.44 -10.76 8.61
CA VAL A 192 14.44 -9.75 9.69
C VAL A 192 14.09 -10.38 11.04
N LEU A 193 13.07 -11.23 11.10
CA LEU A 193 12.63 -11.85 12.36
C LEU A 193 13.63 -12.86 12.94
N THR A 194 14.43 -13.49 12.08
CA THR A 194 15.50 -14.43 12.50
C THR A 194 16.86 -13.76 12.67
N GLY A 195 16.96 -12.44 12.45
CA GLY A 195 18.23 -11.71 12.55
C GLY A 195 19.23 -12.08 11.44
N THR A 196 18.75 -12.60 10.31
CA THR A 196 19.58 -12.89 9.14
C THR A 196 19.52 -11.76 8.13
N SER A 197 20.54 -11.64 7.28
CA SER A 197 20.59 -10.58 6.27
C SER A 197 19.50 -10.75 5.22
N VAL A 198 18.74 -9.68 4.95
CA VAL A 198 17.80 -9.64 3.82
C VAL A 198 18.57 -9.60 2.50
N SER A 199 18.09 -10.35 1.51
CA SER A 199 18.72 -10.38 0.16
C SER A 199 18.83 -8.97 -0.41
N GLN A 200 19.99 -8.64 -0.96
CA GLN A 200 20.21 -7.39 -1.69
C GLN A 200 19.61 -7.40 -3.10
N LYS A 201 19.31 -8.57 -3.64
CA LYS A 201 18.62 -8.75 -4.93
C LYS A 201 17.11 -8.66 -4.69
N GLN A 202 16.61 -7.44 -4.70
CA GLN A 202 15.18 -7.15 -4.51
C GLN A 202 14.57 -6.68 -5.83
N VAL A 203 13.37 -7.16 -6.12
CA VAL A 203 12.68 -6.89 -7.39
C VAL A 203 11.69 -5.74 -7.18
N ALA A 204 11.70 -4.78 -8.09
CA ALA A 204 10.80 -3.63 -8.03
C ALA A 204 9.32 -4.06 -8.04
N SER A 205 8.50 -3.42 -7.20
CA SER A 205 7.05 -3.46 -7.35
C SER A 205 6.65 -2.92 -8.72
N VAL A 206 5.60 -3.49 -9.30
CA VAL A 206 4.97 -2.97 -10.52
C VAL A 206 3.48 -2.90 -10.29
N GLY A 207 2.90 -1.73 -10.52
CA GLY A 207 1.47 -1.50 -10.32
C GLY A 207 0.96 -0.25 -11.01
N CYS A 208 -0.21 0.22 -10.61
CA CYS A 208 -0.72 1.50 -11.05
C CYS A 208 0.12 2.63 -10.45
N ASN A 209 0.43 3.67 -11.21
CA ASN A 209 1.11 4.86 -10.67
C ASN A 209 0.31 5.47 -9.50
N VAL A 210 1.01 5.98 -8.48
CA VAL A 210 0.40 6.85 -7.46
C VAL A 210 -0.25 8.05 -8.16
N LYS A 211 -1.46 8.39 -7.73
CA LYS A 211 -2.19 9.55 -8.26
C LYS A 211 -1.83 10.79 -7.45
N TRP A 212 -0.91 11.58 -7.98
CA TRP A 212 -0.46 12.79 -7.32
C TRP A 212 -1.50 13.90 -7.36
N ASN A 213 -1.47 14.79 -6.39
CA ASN A 213 -2.27 16.01 -6.43
C ASN A 213 -1.81 16.87 -7.61
N PRO A 214 -2.74 17.45 -8.41
CA PRO A 214 -2.37 18.23 -9.59
C PRO A 214 -1.37 19.33 -9.29
N GLY A 215 -0.26 19.37 -10.04
CA GLY A 215 0.82 20.34 -9.87
C GLY A 215 1.76 20.05 -8.68
N GLN A 216 1.62 18.87 -8.04
CA GLN A 216 2.50 18.45 -6.94
C GLN A 216 3.22 17.13 -7.24
N GLU A 217 3.23 16.74 -8.50
CA GLU A 217 3.90 15.53 -8.97
C GLU A 217 5.41 15.60 -8.68
N PRO A 218 6.02 14.52 -8.13
CA PRO A 218 7.46 14.48 -7.92
C PRO A 218 8.21 14.23 -9.23
N GLU A 219 9.52 14.52 -9.25
CA GLU A 219 10.36 14.37 -10.44
C GLU A 219 10.37 12.95 -11.03
N TRP A 220 10.19 11.90 -10.21
CA TRP A 220 10.13 10.50 -10.66
C TRP A 220 8.76 10.08 -11.19
N PHE A 221 7.80 10.99 -11.25
CA PHE A 221 6.44 10.69 -11.72
C PHE A 221 6.41 10.37 -13.22
N GLY A 222 7.28 10.92 -14.03
CA GLY A 222 7.33 10.88 -15.49
C GLY A 222 7.46 9.50 -16.15
#